data_62c2cb107b417e5c5e21b8f9da4f8833
#
_entry.id   62c2cb107b417e5c5e21b8f9da4f8833
#
_cell.length_a   1.000
_cell.length_b   1.000
_cell.length_c   1.000
_cell.angle_alpha   90.00
_cell.angle_beta   90.00
_cell.angle_gamma   90.00
#
_symmetry.space_group_name_H-M   'P 1'
#
loop_
_entity.id
_entity.type
_entity.pdbx_description
1 polymer ?
#
loop_
_entity_poly.entity_id
_entity_poly.type
_entity_poly.pdbx_seq_one_letter_code
_entity_poly.pdbx_strand_id
1 'polypeptide(L)'
;RMQASVPDLTDLSKETPATLDLYGPEVKESGTFPHSALLARRMVERGVRVVQILHRGWDQHGNLPKDIARQCQQTDQACAGLLLDLQSRGMLEDTLVVWGGEFGRTVYSQGTLTKTNYGRDHHPRCFTMWMAGAGVKPGISYGETDDFSYNVTKDPVHLSELNATILHLMGVDH
;
A
#
# COMPACT_ATOMS: atom_id res chain seq x y z
N ARG A 1 29.85 5.67 4.10
CA ARG A 1 28.95 6.48 4.97
C ARG A 1 27.58 5.85 5.12
N MET A 2 26.93 5.33 4.03
CA MET A 2 25.60 4.70 4.14
C MET A 2 25.55 3.48 5.06
N GLN A 3 26.52 2.57 4.98
CA GLN A 3 26.57 1.37 5.85
C GLN A 3 26.66 1.70 7.35
N ALA A 4 27.28 2.81 7.73
CA ALA A 4 27.41 3.23 9.13
C ALA A 4 26.09 3.78 9.72
N SER A 5 25.11 4.15 8.88
CA SER A 5 23.81 4.66 9.33
C SER A 5 22.71 3.58 9.43
N VAL A 6 22.97 2.36 8.93
CA VAL A 6 22.00 1.26 8.97
C VAL A 6 21.61 0.85 10.38
N PRO A 7 22.55 0.68 11.35
CA PRO A 7 22.19 0.34 12.72
C PRO A 7 21.25 1.37 13.37
N ASP A 8 21.49 2.66 13.13
CA ASP A 8 20.64 3.72 13.66
C ASP A 8 19.25 3.75 12.98
N LEU A 9 19.17 3.42 11.69
CA LEU A 9 17.91 3.29 10.97
C LEU A 9 17.03 2.18 11.54
N THR A 10 17.62 1.03 11.84
CA THR A 10 16.89 -0.17 12.30
C THR A 10 16.66 -0.20 13.81
N ASP A 11 17.32 0.66 14.58
CA ASP A 11 17.11 0.79 16.02
C ASP A 11 15.80 1.52 16.33
N LEU A 12 14.77 0.75 16.66
CA LEU A 12 13.45 1.28 17.02
C LEU A 12 13.35 1.72 18.50
N SER A 13 14.40 1.58 19.30
CA SER A 13 14.39 1.97 20.72
C SER A 13 14.18 3.47 20.93
N LYS A 14 14.44 4.28 19.90
CA LYS A 14 14.25 5.73 19.90
C LYS A 14 12.83 6.17 19.54
N GLU A 15 11.99 5.27 19.06
CA GLU A 15 10.60 5.57 18.76
C GLU A 15 9.76 5.64 20.04
N THR A 16 8.83 6.58 20.08
CA THR A 16 7.92 6.69 21.24
C THR A 16 6.91 5.55 21.25
N PRO A 17 6.39 5.16 22.43
CA PRO A 17 5.30 4.17 22.48
C PRO A 17 4.13 4.56 21.61
N ALA A 18 3.72 5.84 21.59
CA ALA A 18 2.64 6.33 20.76
C ALA A 18 2.92 6.13 19.26
N THR A 19 4.14 6.36 18.80
CA THR A 19 4.52 6.07 17.40
C THR A 19 4.43 4.58 17.11
N LEU A 20 4.93 3.72 17.99
CA LEU A 20 4.88 2.27 17.79
C LEU A 20 3.44 1.76 17.76
N ASP A 21 2.56 2.29 18.61
CA ASP A 21 1.15 1.92 18.68
C ASP A 21 0.37 2.25 17.39
N LEU A 22 0.76 3.31 16.66
CA LEU A 22 0.18 3.62 15.35
C LEU A 22 0.32 2.47 14.35
N TYR A 23 1.49 1.83 14.31
CA TYR A 23 1.79 0.77 13.37
C TYR A 23 1.26 -0.61 13.79
N GLY A 24 0.95 -0.80 15.05
CA GLY A 24 0.37 -2.03 15.58
C GLY A 24 1.36 -2.92 16.34
N PRO A 25 0.85 -4.00 16.95
CA PRO A 25 1.60 -4.80 17.93
C PRO A 25 2.85 -5.49 17.35
N GLU A 26 2.82 -5.85 16.06
CA GLU A 26 3.93 -6.55 15.40
C GLU A 26 5.03 -5.61 14.88
N VAL A 27 4.94 -4.31 15.14
CA VAL A 27 5.89 -3.31 14.62
C VAL A 27 7.35 -3.57 15.02
N LYS A 28 7.59 -4.22 16.15
CA LYS A 28 8.92 -4.61 16.63
C LYS A 28 9.43 -5.93 16.05
N GLU A 29 8.58 -6.68 15.37
CA GLU A 29 8.91 -7.98 14.80
C GLU A 29 9.47 -7.80 13.39
N SER A 30 10.73 -8.10 13.20
CA SER A 30 11.40 -8.00 11.90
C SER A 30 10.73 -8.91 10.87
N GLY A 31 10.54 -8.39 9.66
CA GLY A 31 9.90 -9.13 8.55
C GLY A 31 8.38 -9.00 8.49
N THR A 32 7.75 -8.33 9.45
CA THR A 32 6.32 -7.99 9.39
C THR A 32 6.07 -6.76 8.54
N PHE A 33 4.84 -6.59 8.07
CA PHE A 33 4.45 -5.40 7.34
C PHE A 33 4.50 -4.12 8.21
N PRO A 34 3.98 -4.12 9.47
CA PRO A 34 4.13 -3.00 10.39
C PRO A 34 5.57 -2.53 10.60
N HIS A 35 6.49 -3.49 10.79
CA HIS A 35 7.92 -3.19 10.91
C HIS A 35 8.47 -2.51 9.65
N SER A 36 8.13 -3.06 8.47
CA SER A 36 8.57 -2.51 7.18
C SER A 36 8.01 -1.12 6.92
N ALA A 37 6.75 -0.86 7.28
CA ALA A 37 6.10 0.43 7.15
C ALA A 37 6.78 1.51 8.03
N LEU A 38 7.10 1.18 9.28
CA LEU A 38 7.85 2.10 10.16
C LEU A 38 9.26 2.35 9.61
N LEU A 39 9.96 1.33 9.14
CA LEU A 39 11.27 1.53 8.52
C LEU A 39 11.19 2.40 7.26
N ALA A 40 10.14 2.25 6.45
CA ALA A 40 9.93 3.10 5.27
C ALA A 40 9.82 4.59 5.67
N ARG A 41 9.03 4.94 6.70
CA ARG A 41 8.97 6.30 7.22
C ARG A 41 10.36 6.79 7.67
N ARG A 42 11.11 5.96 8.41
CA ARG A 42 12.45 6.32 8.87
C ARG A 42 13.46 6.52 7.74
N MET A 43 13.32 5.76 6.65
CA MET A 43 14.14 5.92 5.45
C MET A 43 13.84 7.25 4.76
N VAL A 44 12.57 7.57 4.55
CA VAL A 44 12.15 8.84 3.94
C VAL A 44 12.59 10.03 4.79
N GLU A 45 12.43 9.98 6.10
CA GLU A 45 12.91 10.99 7.04
C GLU A 45 14.42 11.26 6.94
N ARG A 46 15.19 10.28 6.48
CA ARG A 46 16.64 10.38 6.22
C ARG A 46 17.01 10.71 4.77
N GLY A 47 16.03 11.09 3.97
CA GLY A 47 16.23 11.52 2.59
C GLY A 47 16.33 10.39 1.56
N VAL A 48 15.92 9.17 1.89
CA VAL A 48 15.73 8.11 0.88
C VAL A 48 14.52 8.48 0.04
N ARG A 49 14.72 8.67 -1.26
CA ARG A 49 13.70 9.24 -2.14
C ARG A 49 12.65 8.24 -2.59
N VAL A 50 12.97 6.97 -2.68
CA VAL A 50 12.04 5.92 -3.09
C VAL A 50 12.20 4.73 -2.15
N VAL A 51 11.10 4.31 -1.55
CA VAL A 51 11.02 3.11 -0.70
C VAL A 51 9.87 2.25 -1.21
N GLN A 52 10.13 0.99 -1.46
CA GLN A 52 9.11 0.03 -1.87
C GLN A 52 8.98 -1.05 -0.81
N ILE A 53 7.75 -1.29 -0.35
CA ILE A 53 7.40 -2.40 0.53
C ILE A 53 6.68 -3.45 -0.32
N LEU A 54 7.21 -4.66 -0.34
CA LEU A 54 6.59 -5.80 -1.00
C LEU A 54 5.94 -6.70 0.05
N HIS A 55 4.61 -6.77 0.05
CA HIS A 55 3.84 -7.64 0.94
C HIS A 55 3.15 -8.73 0.12
N ARG A 56 3.54 -9.97 0.36
CA ARG A 56 3.03 -11.15 -0.34
C ARG A 56 1.75 -11.68 0.30
N GLY A 57 1.02 -12.51 -0.46
CA GLY A 57 -0.12 -13.25 0.07
C GLY A 57 -1.47 -12.72 -0.37
N TRP A 58 -1.52 -11.85 -1.38
CA TRP A 58 -2.75 -11.33 -1.98
C TRP A 58 -3.23 -12.14 -3.20
N ASP A 59 -2.52 -13.22 -3.53
CA ASP A 59 -2.80 -14.08 -4.68
C ASP A 59 -3.68 -15.29 -4.30
N GLN A 60 -4.93 -14.99 -3.90
CA GLN A 60 -5.84 -16.02 -3.38
C GLN A 60 -6.61 -16.72 -4.51
N HIS A 61 -6.04 -17.80 -5.04
CA HIS A 61 -6.70 -18.71 -5.97
C HIS A 61 -7.55 -19.77 -5.26
N GLY A 62 -7.61 -19.77 -3.95
CA GLY A 62 -8.43 -20.57 -3.06
C GLY A 62 -8.41 -20.00 -1.66
N ASN A 63 -9.30 -20.44 -0.81
CA ASN A 63 -9.39 -20.03 0.61
C ASN A 63 -9.50 -18.50 0.82
N LEU A 64 -9.97 -17.76 -0.20
CA LEU A 64 -10.06 -16.29 -0.18
C LEU A 64 -10.77 -15.74 1.06
N PRO A 65 -11.94 -16.27 1.52
CA PRO A 65 -12.64 -15.67 2.66
C PRO A 65 -11.80 -15.58 3.94
N LYS A 66 -10.94 -16.55 4.17
CA LYS A 66 -10.06 -16.61 5.33
C LYS A 66 -8.78 -15.79 5.10
N ASP A 67 -8.18 -15.95 3.94
CA ASP A 67 -6.86 -15.38 3.67
C ASP A 67 -6.92 -13.86 3.46
N ILE A 68 -7.99 -13.33 2.83
CA ILE A 68 -8.15 -11.89 2.66
C ILE A 68 -8.29 -11.17 4.02
N ALA A 69 -9.06 -11.74 4.95
CA ALA A 69 -9.21 -11.18 6.28
C ALA A 69 -7.86 -11.10 7.02
N ARG A 70 -7.05 -12.15 6.91
CA ARG A 70 -5.70 -12.17 7.49
C ARG A 70 -4.79 -11.13 6.86
N GLN A 71 -4.81 -10.98 5.53
CA GLN A 71 -3.99 -9.98 4.84
C GLN A 71 -4.38 -8.55 5.28
N CYS A 72 -5.67 -8.26 5.35
CA CYS A 72 -6.15 -6.98 5.85
C CYS A 72 -5.67 -6.72 7.28
N GLN A 73 -5.82 -7.69 8.19
CA GLN A 73 -5.35 -7.56 9.57
C GLN A 73 -3.85 -7.26 9.67
N GLN A 74 -3.04 -7.79 8.76
CA GLN A 74 -1.59 -7.57 8.75
C GLN A 74 -1.20 -6.18 8.22
N THR A 75 -2.04 -5.54 7.41
CA THR A 75 -1.67 -4.32 6.68
C THR A 75 -2.44 -3.08 7.08
N ASP A 76 -3.72 -3.18 7.44
CA ASP A 76 -4.62 -2.04 7.58
C ASP A 76 -4.14 -1.02 8.61
N GLN A 77 -3.85 -1.47 9.83
CA GLN A 77 -3.40 -0.57 10.90
C GLN A 77 -2.09 0.11 10.53
N ALA A 78 -1.13 -0.63 9.97
CA ALA A 78 0.16 -0.07 9.63
C ALA A 78 0.11 0.88 8.43
N CYS A 79 -0.79 0.67 7.47
CA CYS A 79 -1.06 1.63 6.39
C CYS A 79 -1.61 2.95 6.96
N ALA A 80 -2.61 2.87 7.81
CA ALA A 80 -3.17 4.05 8.49
C ALA A 80 -2.12 4.73 9.38
N GLY A 81 -1.36 3.95 10.14
CA GLY A 81 -0.27 4.43 11.00
C GLY A 81 0.81 5.17 10.24
N LEU A 82 1.22 4.66 9.08
CA LEU A 82 2.19 5.32 8.21
C LEU A 82 1.69 6.71 7.76
N LEU A 83 0.44 6.80 7.30
CA LEU A 83 -0.13 8.08 6.85
C LEU A 83 -0.23 9.10 8.01
N LEU A 84 -0.70 8.67 9.18
CA LEU A 84 -0.83 9.51 10.37
C LEU A 84 0.55 9.96 10.89
N ASP A 85 1.54 9.09 10.88
CA ASP A 85 2.91 9.42 11.31
C ASP A 85 3.55 10.43 10.35
N LEU A 86 3.46 10.22 9.04
CA LEU A 86 3.91 11.18 8.03
C LEU A 86 3.21 12.52 8.17
N GLN A 87 1.89 12.52 8.37
CA GLN A 87 1.11 13.74 8.55
C GLN A 87 1.50 14.50 9.81
N SER A 88 1.62 13.82 10.95
CA SER A 88 1.98 14.45 12.22
C SER A 88 3.38 15.07 12.22
N ARG A 89 4.27 14.58 11.37
CA ARG A 89 5.63 15.09 11.17
C ARG A 89 5.73 16.17 10.09
N GLY A 90 4.62 16.53 9.43
CA GLY A 90 4.63 17.46 8.29
C GLY A 90 5.32 16.90 7.04
N MET A 91 5.50 15.58 6.96
CA MET A 91 6.20 14.91 5.85
C MET A 91 5.25 14.49 4.73
N LEU A 92 3.95 14.36 5.00
CA LEU A 92 2.99 13.86 4.02
C LEU A 92 2.83 14.83 2.82
N GLU A 93 3.06 16.12 3.02
CA GLU A 93 2.99 17.12 1.96
C GLU A 93 4.05 16.89 0.86
N ASP A 94 5.22 16.35 1.25
CA ASP A 94 6.35 16.09 0.36
C ASP A 94 6.58 14.59 0.09
N THR A 95 5.68 13.72 0.57
CA THR A 95 5.80 12.27 0.42
C THR A 95 4.57 11.70 -0.27
N LEU A 96 4.76 11.12 -1.45
CA LEU A 96 3.71 10.36 -2.13
C LEU A 96 3.68 8.94 -1.61
N VAL A 97 2.55 8.53 -1.05
CA VAL A 97 2.27 7.15 -0.69
C VAL A 97 1.36 6.54 -1.75
N VAL A 98 1.79 5.45 -2.36
CA VAL A 98 1.03 4.70 -3.37
C VAL A 98 0.81 3.29 -2.87
N TRP A 99 -0.43 2.82 -2.90
CA TRP A 99 -0.80 1.47 -2.54
C TRP A 99 -1.57 0.81 -3.68
N GLY A 100 -1.23 -0.43 -4.01
CA GLY A 100 -1.92 -1.20 -5.03
C GLY A 100 -1.32 -2.58 -5.19
N GLY A 101 -2.03 -3.42 -5.95
CA GLY A 101 -1.51 -4.66 -6.49
C GLY A 101 -1.03 -4.48 -7.92
N GLU A 102 -0.54 -5.56 -8.50
CA GLU A 102 -0.12 -5.59 -9.92
C GLU A 102 -1.32 -5.39 -10.86
N PHE A 103 -2.49 -5.95 -10.52
CA PHE A 103 -3.78 -5.80 -11.18
C PHE A 103 -4.93 -6.31 -10.29
N GLY A 104 -6.14 -6.38 -10.84
CA GLY A 104 -7.36 -6.81 -10.16
C GLY A 104 -7.61 -8.30 -10.17
N ARG A 105 -8.79 -8.66 -9.69
CA ARG A 105 -9.28 -10.04 -9.59
C ARG A 105 -10.65 -10.17 -10.25
N THR A 106 -10.92 -11.35 -10.80
CA THR A 106 -12.21 -11.65 -11.43
C THR A 106 -13.34 -11.64 -10.40
N VAL A 107 -14.55 -11.33 -10.87
CA VAL A 107 -15.77 -11.43 -10.06
C VAL A 107 -16.27 -12.85 -9.92
N TYR A 108 -15.91 -13.73 -10.83
CA TYR A 108 -16.21 -15.15 -10.77
C TYR A 108 -15.14 -15.94 -10.03
N SER A 109 -15.52 -17.08 -9.50
CA SER A 109 -14.62 -17.97 -8.77
C SER A 109 -13.68 -18.71 -9.71
N GLN A 110 -12.45 -18.90 -9.24
CA GLN A 110 -11.52 -19.86 -9.81
C GLN A 110 -11.51 -21.13 -8.94
N GLY A 111 -11.43 -22.30 -9.60
CA GLY A 111 -11.37 -23.60 -8.92
C GLY A 111 -12.66 -23.99 -8.22
N THR A 112 -12.55 -24.62 -7.07
CA THR A 112 -13.70 -25.10 -6.28
C THR A 112 -14.49 -23.95 -5.72
N LEU A 113 -15.80 -23.95 -5.90
CA LEU A 113 -16.72 -22.98 -5.33
C LEU A 113 -17.58 -23.60 -4.25
N THR A 114 -17.32 -23.21 -3.01
CA THR A 114 -18.18 -23.52 -1.85
C THR A 114 -18.42 -22.25 -1.05
N LYS A 115 -19.30 -22.29 -0.05
CA LYS A 115 -19.56 -21.13 0.83
C LYS A 115 -18.31 -20.66 1.62
N THR A 116 -17.38 -21.55 1.88
CA THR A 116 -16.21 -21.30 2.74
C THR A 116 -14.88 -21.39 2.02
N ASN A 117 -14.87 -21.89 0.80
CA ASN A 117 -13.65 -22.00 0.00
C ASN A 117 -13.91 -21.66 -1.46
N TYR A 118 -13.33 -20.58 -1.91
CA TYR A 118 -13.24 -20.16 -3.29
C TYR A 118 -12.04 -19.23 -3.46
N GLY A 119 -11.60 -19.06 -4.69
CA GLY A 119 -10.58 -18.09 -5.07
C GLY A 119 -11.05 -17.21 -6.20
N ARG A 120 -10.20 -16.32 -6.65
CA ARG A 120 -10.43 -15.44 -7.80
C ARG A 120 -9.23 -15.49 -8.73
N ASP A 121 -9.48 -15.39 -10.02
CA ASP A 121 -8.45 -15.34 -11.03
C ASP A 121 -7.94 -13.90 -11.25
N HIS A 122 -6.90 -13.76 -12.01
CA HIS A 122 -6.30 -12.49 -12.39
C HIS A 122 -7.20 -11.72 -13.36
N HIS A 123 -7.34 -10.41 -13.14
CA HIS A 123 -8.10 -9.53 -14.02
C HIS A 123 -7.37 -8.20 -14.24
N PRO A 124 -6.53 -8.12 -15.30
CA PRO A 124 -5.67 -6.95 -15.51
C PRO A 124 -6.40 -5.69 -16.02
N ARG A 125 -7.66 -5.82 -16.42
CA ARG A 125 -8.41 -4.71 -17.06
C ARG A 125 -9.14 -3.80 -16.07
N CYS A 126 -9.30 -4.25 -14.81
CA CYS A 126 -10.09 -3.51 -13.85
C CYS A 126 -9.53 -3.71 -12.45
N PHE A 127 -8.97 -2.66 -11.87
CA PHE A 127 -8.44 -2.67 -10.52
C PHE A 127 -8.38 -1.27 -9.93
N THR A 128 -8.25 -1.20 -8.62
CA THR A 128 -8.18 0.05 -7.87
C THR A 128 -6.80 0.19 -7.23
N MET A 129 -6.27 1.41 -7.27
CA MET A 129 -5.13 1.84 -6.48
C MET A 129 -5.52 3.08 -5.67
N TRP A 130 -4.83 3.35 -4.58
CA TRP A 130 -4.98 4.62 -3.90
C TRP A 130 -3.64 5.33 -3.70
N MET A 131 -3.70 6.64 -3.62
CA MET A 131 -2.55 7.52 -3.38
C MET A 131 -2.89 8.53 -2.30
N ALA A 132 -1.87 8.95 -1.53
CA ALA A 132 -2.00 9.99 -0.53
C ALA A 132 -0.72 10.83 -0.47
N GLY A 133 -0.85 12.09 -0.12
CA GLY A 133 0.27 13.02 0.05
C GLY A 133 0.78 13.65 -1.24
N ALA A 134 1.88 14.38 -1.16
CA ALA A 134 2.59 15.05 -2.27
C ALA A 134 1.68 15.83 -3.23
N GLY A 135 0.66 16.52 -2.72
CA GLY A 135 -0.26 17.32 -3.53
C GLY A 135 -1.39 16.54 -4.23
N VAL A 136 -1.53 15.25 -3.99
CA VAL A 136 -2.71 14.49 -4.43
C VAL A 136 -3.96 15.08 -3.82
N LYS A 137 -4.98 15.34 -4.65
CA LYS A 137 -6.27 15.87 -4.18
C LYS A 137 -6.95 14.84 -3.29
N PRO A 138 -7.19 15.15 -2.00
CA PRO A 138 -7.76 14.19 -1.07
C PRO A 138 -9.27 14.02 -1.26
N GLY A 139 -9.79 12.86 -0.82
CA GLY A 139 -11.23 12.60 -0.70
C GLY A 139 -11.95 12.43 -2.03
N ILE A 140 -11.24 12.11 -3.11
CA ILE A 140 -11.85 11.82 -4.41
C ILE A 140 -11.76 10.34 -4.74
N SER A 141 -12.73 9.87 -5.52
CA SER A 141 -12.63 8.66 -6.33
C SER A 141 -12.66 9.05 -7.80
N TYR A 142 -11.80 8.46 -8.61
CA TYR A 142 -11.71 8.73 -10.03
C TYR A 142 -11.81 7.42 -10.80
N GLY A 143 -12.68 7.41 -11.82
CA GLY A 143 -13.06 6.20 -12.53
C GLY A 143 -14.18 5.42 -11.86
N GLU A 144 -14.98 4.75 -12.68
CA GLU A 144 -16.07 3.88 -12.24
C GLU A 144 -16.08 2.58 -13.02
N THR A 145 -16.55 1.52 -12.38
CA THR A 145 -16.72 0.21 -13.01
C THR A 145 -18.18 -0.07 -13.31
N ASP A 146 -18.46 -1.11 -14.11
CA ASP A 146 -19.79 -1.71 -14.18
C ASP A 146 -20.18 -2.34 -12.83
N ASP A 147 -21.45 -2.71 -12.70
CA ASP A 147 -22.02 -3.27 -11.46
C ASP A 147 -21.33 -4.58 -11.02
N PHE A 148 -20.63 -5.24 -11.93
CA PHE A 148 -19.90 -6.48 -11.65
C PHE A 148 -18.41 -6.24 -11.36
N SER A 149 -17.94 -4.98 -11.38
CA SER A 149 -16.51 -4.64 -11.26
C SER A 149 -15.63 -5.36 -12.29
N TYR A 150 -16.18 -5.62 -13.48
CA TYR A 150 -15.49 -6.38 -14.52
C TYR A 150 -14.89 -5.48 -15.61
N ASN A 151 -15.54 -4.37 -15.93
CA ASN A 151 -15.04 -3.40 -16.88
C ASN A 151 -15.03 -1.99 -16.26
N VAL A 152 -14.05 -1.19 -16.63
CA VAL A 152 -14.08 0.26 -16.38
C VAL A 152 -15.03 0.89 -17.39
N THR A 153 -16.03 1.63 -16.92
CA THR A 153 -17.09 2.22 -17.75
C THR A 153 -17.04 3.74 -17.82
N LYS A 154 -16.35 4.37 -16.88
CA LYS A 154 -16.22 5.83 -16.83
C LYS A 154 -14.84 6.25 -16.36
N ASP A 155 -14.31 7.30 -16.96
CA ASP A 155 -13.02 7.92 -16.64
C ASP A 155 -11.91 6.86 -16.46
N PRO A 156 -11.62 6.03 -17.48
CA PRO A 156 -10.59 5.02 -17.41
C PRO A 156 -9.21 5.67 -17.23
N VAL A 157 -8.39 5.11 -16.37
CA VAL A 157 -6.99 5.52 -16.20
C VAL A 157 -6.09 4.44 -16.77
N HIS A 158 -5.34 4.76 -17.80
CA HIS A 158 -4.34 3.85 -18.34
C HIS A 158 -3.11 3.83 -17.43
N LEU A 159 -2.40 2.71 -17.37
CA LEU A 159 -1.23 2.57 -16.49
C LEU A 159 -0.13 3.60 -16.79
N SER A 160 0.01 4.01 -18.07
CA SER A 160 0.93 5.09 -18.44
C SER A 160 0.54 6.45 -17.84
N GLU A 161 -0.75 6.74 -17.70
CA GLU A 161 -1.25 7.98 -17.09
C GLU A 161 -1.01 7.99 -15.57
N LEU A 162 -1.18 6.81 -14.92
CA LEU A 162 -0.78 6.66 -13.52
C LEU A 162 0.71 6.91 -13.32
N ASN A 163 1.55 6.30 -14.16
CA ASN A 163 3.00 6.47 -14.09
C ASN A 163 3.40 7.94 -14.36
N ALA A 164 2.80 8.59 -15.36
CA ALA A 164 3.00 10.00 -15.64
C ALA A 164 2.63 10.88 -14.45
N THR A 165 1.49 10.58 -13.79
CA THR A 165 1.06 11.27 -12.58
C THR A 165 2.07 11.12 -11.45
N ILE A 166 2.56 9.90 -11.21
CA ILE A 166 3.58 9.65 -10.18
C ILE A 166 4.87 10.44 -10.49
N LEU A 167 5.36 10.38 -11.72
CA LEU A 167 6.56 11.10 -12.14
C LEU A 167 6.38 12.62 -11.99
N HIS A 168 5.24 13.15 -12.40
CA HIS A 168 4.91 14.56 -12.24
C HIS A 168 4.95 14.99 -10.76
N LEU A 169 4.32 14.22 -9.88
CA LEU A 169 4.32 14.50 -8.44
C LEU A 169 5.72 14.37 -7.80
N MET A 170 6.60 13.60 -8.41
CA MET A 170 8.02 13.51 -8.03
C MET A 170 8.87 14.64 -8.60
N GLY A 171 8.30 15.57 -9.37
CA GLY A 171 9.00 16.65 -10.01
C GLY A 171 9.86 16.21 -11.21
N VAL A 172 9.57 15.05 -11.80
CA VAL A 172 10.25 14.54 -12.99
C VAL A 172 9.45 14.96 -14.22
N ASP A 173 10.12 15.60 -15.16
CA ASP A 173 9.58 15.90 -16.51
C ASP A 173 9.49 14.58 -17.30
N HIS A 174 8.32 14.31 -17.93
CA HIS A 174 8.02 13.00 -18.56
C HIS A 174 7.28 13.15 -19.89
#